data_188a6aee6e661c7acd8e429c56291b82
#
_entry.id   188a6aee6e661c7acd8e429c56291b82
#
_cell.length_a   1.000
_cell.length_b   1.000
_cell.length_c   1.000
_cell.angle_alpha   90.00
_cell.angle_beta   90.00
_cell.angle_gamma   90.00
#
_symmetry.space_group_name_H-M   'P 1'
#
loop_
_entity.id
_entity.type
_entity.pdbx_description
1 polymer ?
#
loop_
_entity_poly.entity_id
_entity_poly.type
_entity_poly.pdbx_seq_one_letter_code
_entity_poly.pdbx_strand_id
1 'polypeptide(L)'
;MEKRRVVITGLGTVNPLGNNTADSWAAARAGKCGIGPITQFDASEFKCKLAGEVKGFDPETVVDKKEARKMARFTLLALGAAAEAIQDSGIDCEAEAENIGVIVSSGIGGLPTIEEQHSRGEEKGMEKVSPYFVPMAIANMAAAQIAIRFGLKGMCTCPVTACAGGTNAVGDAFHRIRDGYEPVMVCGGAESCISPLGIGGFTSMKALSTAADPDAASLPFDARRGGFVMGEGSGVLVLEELEHAKARGAHIYAEVVGYGANCDAYHFTAPAPGGAGAIGCMKLTLKDGGIAPEQIDHINAHGTGTHMNDSCE
;
A
#
# COMPACT_ATOMS: atom_id res chain seq x y z
N MET A 1 -10.78 -15.95 -25.61
CA MET A 1 -10.83 -16.76 -24.37
C MET A 1 -11.92 -16.18 -23.48
N GLU A 2 -12.68 -17.02 -22.80
CA GLU A 2 -13.63 -16.58 -21.79
C GLU A 2 -12.85 -15.94 -20.62
N LYS A 3 -13.32 -14.78 -20.13
CA LYS A 3 -12.68 -14.09 -19.02
C LYS A 3 -12.89 -14.90 -17.74
N ARG A 4 -11.81 -15.14 -16.98
CA ARG A 4 -11.88 -15.86 -15.70
C ARG A 4 -12.44 -14.94 -14.61
N ARG A 5 -13.15 -15.52 -13.65
CA ARG A 5 -13.58 -14.82 -12.44
C ARG A 5 -12.45 -14.79 -11.43
N VAL A 6 -12.32 -13.69 -10.71
CA VAL A 6 -11.21 -13.45 -9.77
C VAL A 6 -11.76 -13.18 -8.37
N VAL A 7 -11.25 -13.89 -7.40
CA VAL A 7 -11.68 -13.80 -6.00
C VAL A 7 -10.54 -13.47 -5.06
N ILE A 8 -10.87 -12.95 -3.88
CA ILE A 8 -9.94 -12.68 -2.79
C ILE A 8 -9.99 -13.88 -1.86
N THR A 9 -8.84 -14.53 -1.65
CA THR A 9 -8.70 -15.70 -0.77
C THR A 9 -7.82 -15.47 0.43
N GLY A 10 -7.05 -14.38 0.47
CA GLY A 10 -6.20 -14.06 1.61
C GLY A 10 -6.08 -12.56 1.84
N LEU A 11 -6.01 -12.18 3.11
CA LEU A 11 -5.90 -10.82 3.61
C LEU A 11 -4.71 -10.70 4.55
N GLY A 12 -3.94 -9.61 4.44
CA GLY A 12 -2.87 -9.33 5.39
C GLY A 12 -2.58 -7.83 5.48
N THR A 13 -2.29 -7.36 6.70
CA THR A 13 -1.97 -5.95 6.91
C THR A 13 -1.05 -5.75 8.11
N VAL A 14 -0.22 -4.73 8.00
CA VAL A 14 0.54 -4.13 9.12
C VAL A 14 0.34 -2.63 9.03
N ASN A 15 -0.29 -2.04 10.03
CA ASN A 15 -0.67 -0.62 10.01
C ASN A 15 -0.70 -0.02 11.43
N PRO A 16 -0.92 1.31 11.60
CA PRO A 16 -0.97 1.95 12.91
C PRO A 16 -2.06 1.46 13.88
N LEU A 17 -3.06 0.73 13.39
CA LEU A 17 -4.14 0.16 14.21
C LEU A 17 -3.82 -1.25 14.68
N GLY A 18 -2.96 -1.99 13.98
CA GLY A 18 -2.60 -3.37 14.32
C GLY A 18 -1.59 -3.97 13.36
N ASN A 19 -0.92 -5.03 13.80
CA ASN A 19 0.10 -5.75 13.03
C ASN A 19 -0.46 -7.01 12.33
N ASN A 20 -1.77 -7.14 12.28
CA ASN A 20 -2.52 -8.16 11.56
C ASN A 20 -3.94 -7.67 11.22
N THR A 21 -4.64 -8.40 10.37
CA THR A 21 -5.99 -8.05 9.89
C THR A 21 -7.02 -8.05 11.03
N ALA A 22 -6.97 -9.03 11.94
CA ALA A 22 -7.93 -9.16 13.03
C ALA A 22 -7.87 -7.99 14.02
N ASP A 23 -6.66 -7.64 14.47
CA ASP A 23 -6.45 -6.52 15.40
C ASP A 23 -6.77 -5.18 14.74
N SER A 24 -6.35 -5.00 13.48
CA SER A 24 -6.64 -3.79 12.69
C SER A 24 -8.14 -3.59 12.52
N TRP A 25 -8.86 -4.64 12.18
CA TRP A 25 -10.32 -4.60 12.02
C TRP A 25 -11.04 -4.33 13.36
N ALA A 26 -10.62 -4.99 14.42
CA ALA A 26 -11.17 -4.76 15.76
C ALA A 26 -10.95 -3.30 16.22
N ALA A 27 -9.76 -2.75 15.98
CA ALA A 27 -9.44 -1.36 16.30
C ALA A 27 -10.26 -0.37 15.46
N ALA A 28 -10.38 -0.62 14.13
CA ALA A 28 -11.20 0.20 13.24
C ALA A 28 -12.67 0.20 13.65
N ARG A 29 -13.25 -0.96 13.95
CA ARG A 29 -14.64 -1.07 14.46
C ARG A 29 -14.87 -0.38 15.78
N ALA A 30 -13.85 -0.32 16.64
CA ALA A 30 -13.89 0.39 17.91
C ALA A 30 -13.64 1.90 17.77
N GLY A 31 -13.44 2.43 16.55
CA GLY A 31 -13.15 3.83 16.29
C GLY A 31 -11.82 4.30 16.90
N LYS A 32 -10.83 3.40 17.05
CA LYS A 32 -9.52 3.77 17.59
C LYS A 32 -8.76 4.64 16.59
N CYS A 33 -8.10 5.68 17.10
CA CYS A 33 -7.17 6.51 16.34
C CYS A 33 -5.77 5.89 16.35
N GLY A 34 -5.18 5.70 15.17
CA GLY A 34 -3.79 5.23 15.02
C GLY A 34 -2.77 6.37 14.90
N ILE A 35 -3.23 7.63 14.89
CA ILE A 35 -2.39 8.82 14.79
C ILE A 35 -1.81 9.15 16.16
N GLY A 36 -0.57 9.62 16.18
CA GLY A 36 0.11 10.09 17.40
C GLY A 36 1.31 10.97 17.06
N PRO A 37 2.01 11.48 18.09
CA PRO A 37 3.25 12.21 17.89
C PRO A 37 4.27 11.38 17.12
N ILE A 38 5.01 12.02 16.21
CA ILE A 38 6.13 11.40 15.49
C ILE A 38 7.20 11.00 16.51
N THR A 39 7.64 9.74 16.44
CA THR A 39 8.69 9.19 17.31
C THR A 39 9.92 8.70 16.53
N GLN A 40 9.83 8.57 15.21
CA GLN A 40 10.92 8.07 14.36
C GLN A 40 12.07 9.08 14.19
N PHE A 41 11.81 10.38 14.43
CA PHE A 41 12.81 11.44 14.46
C PHE A 41 12.33 12.61 15.34
N ASP A 42 13.21 13.55 15.67
CA ASP A 42 12.85 14.77 16.41
C ASP A 42 12.05 15.72 15.50
N ALA A 43 10.74 15.77 15.70
CA ALA A 43 9.82 16.63 14.97
C ALA A 43 9.51 17.97 15.68
N SER A 44 10.28 18.39 16.72
CA SER A 44 10.01 19.58 17.52
C SER A 44 9.93 20.86 16.68
N GLU A 45 10.81 20.98 15.68
CA GLU A 45 10.89 22.14 14.78
C GLU A 45 9.94 22.06 13.56
N PHE A 46 9.22 20.94 13.40
CA PHE A 46 8.29 20.76 12.28
C PHE A 46 6.90 21.33 12.60
N LYS A 47 6.20 21.87 11.59
CA LYS A 47 4.82 22.31 11.73
C LYS A 47 3.88 21.14 11.90
N CYS A 48 4.12 20.04 11.18
CA CYS A 48 3.36 18.79 11.25
C CYS A 48 4.09 17.83 12.18
N LYS A 49 3.49 17.50 13.32
CA LYS A 49 4.11 16.73 14.41
C LYS A 49 3.45 15.39 14.65
N LEU A 50 2.43 15.08 13.86
CA LEU A 50 1.64 13.85 13.98
C LEU A 50 1.85 12.94 12.78
N ALA A 51 1.84 11.63 13.03
CA ALA A 51 1.89 10.59 12.01
C ALA A 51 1.14 9.34 12.47
N GLY A 52 0.78 8.48 11.52
CA GLY A 52 0.31 7.13 11.76
C GLY A 52 1.49 6.17 11.72
N GLU A 53 2.16 5.95 12.83
CA GLU A 53 3.31 5.03 12.94
C GLU A 53 2.86 3.62 13.30
N VAL A 54 3.46 2.61 12.65
CA VAL A 54 3.31 1.20 13.03
C VAL A 54 4.05 0.94 14.33
N LYS A 55 3.34 0.40 15.32
CA LYS A 55 3.85 0.16 16.67
C LYS A 55 3.97 -1.33 16.94
N GLY A 56 5.08 -1.75 17.56
CA GLY A 56 5.27 -3.12 18.04
C GLY A 56 5.40 -4.19 16.95
N PHE A 57 5.59 -3.81 15.69
CA PHE A 57 5.89 -4.78 14.63
C PHE A 57 7.31 -5.32 14.80
N ASP A 58 7.42 -6.63 14.94
CA ASP A 58 8.69 -7.34 15.01
C ASP A 58 8.99 -8.01 13.66
N PRO A 59 9.96 -7.51 12.89
CA PRO A 59 10.33 -8.13 11.61
C PRO A 59 10.93 -9.53 11.76
N GLU A 60 11.40 -9.92 12.96
CA GLU A 60 11.93 -11.28 13.20
C GLU A 60 10.84 -12.36 13.13
N THR A 61 9.56 -11.97 13.11
CA THR A 61 8.44 -12.89 12.86
C THR A 61 8.39 -13.40 11.41
N VAL A 62 9.01 -12.68 10.47
CA VAL A 62 8.95 -13.00 9.03
C VAL A 62 10.32 -13.25 8.39
N VAL A 63 11.38 -12.63 8.90
CA VAL A 63 12.76 -12.83 8.43
C VAL A 63 13.71 -12.86 9.63
N ASP A 64 14.86 -13.51 9.50
CA ASP A 64 15.85 -13.44 10.56
C ASP A 64 16.46 -12.02 10.69
N LYS A 65 16.99 -11.72 11.86
CA LYS A 65 17.56 -10.42 12.22
C LYS A 65 18.67 -9.95 11.27
N LYS A 66 19.43 -10.86 10.70
CA LYS A 66 20.53 -10.56 9.79
C LYS A 66 19.99 -10.12 8.43
N GLU A 67 18.96 -10.77 7.94
CA GLU A 67 18.28 -10.39 6.70
C GLU A 67 17.48 -9.10 6.88
N ALA A 68 16.77 -8.91 8.01
CA ALA A 68 16.03 -7.69 8.30
C ALA A 68 16.90 -6.41 8.19
N ARG A 69 18.18 -6.50 8.60
CA ARG A 69 19.14 -5.36 8.50
C ARG A 69 19.52 -4.98 7.07
N LYS A 70 19.20 -5.80 6.09
CA LYS A 70 19.47 -5.56 4.66
C LYS A 70 18.25 -5.00 3.91
N MET A 71 17.14 -4.75 4.62
CA MET A 71 15.87 -4.32 4.06
C MET A 71 15.43 -2.99 4.64
N ALA A 72 14.82 -2.15 3.81
CA ALA A 72 14.16 -0.93 4.30
C ALA A 72 12.84 -1.27 5.01
N ARG A 73 12.39 -0.36 5.87
CA ARG A 73 11.20 -0.56 6.69
C ARG A 73 9.94 -0.87 5.87
N PHE A 74 9.70 -0.18 4.73
CA PHE A 74 8.54 -0.47 3.87
C PHE A 74 8.54 -1.92 3.36
N THR A 75 9.72 -2.47 3.05
CA THR A 75 9.88 -3.86 2.63
C THR A 75 9.54 -4.84 3.76
N LEU A 76 9.96 -4.54 4.99
CA LEU A 76 9.66 -5.37 6.17
C LEU A 76 8.17 -5.38 6.48
N LEU A 77 7.50 -4.22 6.39
CA LEU A 77 6.04 -4.10 6.55
C LEU A 77 5.30 -4.90 5.45
N ALA A 78 5.79 -4.82 4.19
CA ALA A 78 5.25 -5.61 3.09
C ALA A 78 5.37 -7.11 3.32
N LEU A 79 6.51 -7.57 3.81
CA LEU A 79 6.72 -8.98 4.15
C LEU A 79 5.79 -9.45 5.28
N GLY A 80 5.58 -8.62 6.32
CA GLY A 80 4.63 -8.92 7.39
C GLY A 80 3.21 -9.11 6.87
N ALA A 81 2.72 -8.16 6.09
CA ALA A 81 1.39 -8.24 5.50
C ALA A 81 1.27 -9.42 4.49
N ALA A 82 2.28 -9.64 3.67
CA ALA A 82 2.27 -10.75 2.71
C ALA A 82 2.30 -12.13 3.40
N ALA A 83 3.07 -12.27 4.49
CA ALA A 83 3.10 -13.50 5.27
C ALA A 83 1.71 -13.85 5.83
N GLU A 84 1.00 -12.87 6.39
CA GLU A 84 -0.37 -13.06 6.86
C GLU A 84 -1.32 -13.41 5.72
N ALA A 85 -1.30 -12.67 4.60
CA ALA A 85 -2.19 -12.91 3.46
C ALA A 85 -1.99 -14.30 2.85
N ILE A 86 -0.75 -14.75 2.69
CA ILE A 86 -0.41 -16.08 2.17
C ILE A 86 -0.87 -17.16 3.15
N GLN A 87 -0.61 -16.99 4.44
CA GLN A 87 -1.07 -17.92 5.47
C GLN A 87 -2.61 -18.00 5.51
N ASP A 88 -3.29 -16.87 5.47
CA ASP A 88 -4.75 -16.79 5.49
C ASP A 88 -5.37 -17.46 4.26
N SER A 89 -4.77 -17.29 3.09
CA SER A 89 -5.22 -17.94 1.86
C SER A 89 -5.07 -19.45 1.87
N GLY A 90 -4.14 -19.99 2.67
CA GLY A 90 -3.80 -21.41 2.70
C GLY A 90 -3.21 -21.95 1.40
N ILE A 91 -2.68 -21.07 0.52
CA ILE A 91 -2.06 -21.48 -0.74
C ILE A 91 -0.71 -22.19 -0.49
N ASP A 92 -0.46 -23.28 -1.21
CA ASP A 92 0.84 -23.98 -1.17
C ASP A 92 1.82 -23.31 -2.13
N CYS A 93 2.63 -22.41 -1.59
CA CYS A 93 3.61 -21.66 -2.37
C CYS A 93 4.70 -22.54 -2.98
N GLU A 94 5.04 -23.68 -2.36
CA GLU A 94 6.07 -24.60 -2.89
C GLU A 94 5.54 -25.38 -4.09
N ALA A 95 4.35 -25.95 -3.94
CA ALA A 95 3.72 -26.73 -5.02
C ALA A 95 3.33 -25.86 -6.23
N GLU A 96 3.00 -24.58 -6.00
CA GLU A 96 2.48 -23.69 -7.02
C GLU A 96 3.41 -22.51 -7.38
N ALA A 97 4.68 -22.59 -7.02
CA ALA A 97 5.66 -21.52 -7.17
C ALA A 97 5.64 -20.81 -8.54
N GLU A 98 5.56 -21.56 -9.63
CA GLU A 98 5.56 -21.03 -11.01
C GLU A 98 4.24 -20.32 -11.40
N ASN A 99 3.16 -20.56 -10.65
CA ASN A 99 1.81 -20.09 -10.90
C ASN A 99 1.45 -18.83 -10.09
N ILE A 100 2.30 -18.43 -9.13
CA ILE A 100 2.02 -17.31 -8.23
C ILE A 100 2.89 -16.12 -8.59
N GLY A 101 2.25 -15.02 -9.01
CA GLY A 101 2.92 -13.75 -9.25
C GLY A 101 2.83 -12.79 -8.07
N VAL A 102 3.63 -11.72 -8.10
CA VAL A 102 3.69 -10.68 -7.06
C VAL A 102 3.62 -9.30 -7.69
N ILE A 103 2.65 -8.50 -7.31
CA ILE A 103 2.56 -7.08 -7.70
C ILE A 103 2.34 -6.25 -6.45
N VAL A 104 3.40 -5.62 -5.94
CA VAL A 104 3.30 -4.77 -4.73
C VAL A 104 3.92 -3.42 -5.00
N SER A 105 3.11 -2.38 -4.82
CA SER A 105 3.47 -0.97 -5.04
C SER A 105 4.14 -0.35 -3.83
N SER A 106 5.03 0.59 -4.10
CA SER A 106 5.46 1.63 -3.14
C SER A 106 5.61 2.94 -3.91
N GLY A 107 5.16 4.03 -3.33
CA GLY A 107 5.21 5.34 -3.99
C GLY A 107 6.60 5.95 -4.00
N ILE A 108 7.35 5.82 -2.90
CA ILE A 108 8.67 6.43 -2.74
C ILE A 108 9.76 5.40 -2.43
N GLY A 109 9.40 4.23 -1.92
CA GLY A 109 10.36 3.21 -1.53
C GLY A 109 11.13 3.56 -0.26
N GLY A 110 12.44 3.36 -0.26
CA GLY A 110 13.30 3.49 0.91
C GLY A 110 13.76 4.91 1.21
N LEU A 111 12.88 5.93 1.21
CA LEU A 111 13.26 7.32 1.46
C LEU A 111 14.05 7.51 2.77
N PRO A 112 13.65 6.95 3.93
CA PRO A 112 14.44 7.06 5.16
C PRO A 112 15.86 6.47 5.02
N THR A 113 15.99 5.38 4.25
CA THR A 113 17.31 4.78 3.94
C THR A 113 18.14 5.72 3.07
N ILE A 114 17.55 6.41 2.10
CA ILE A 114 18.25 7.39 1.26
C ILE A 114 18.78 8.53 2.13
N GLU A 115 17.98 9.07 3.03
CA GLU A 115 18.39 10.13 3.96
C GLU A 115 19.55 9.69 4.86
N GLU A 116 19.41 8.53 5.51
CA GLU A 116 20.43 7.97 6.41
C GLU A 116 21.75 7.74 5.67
N GLN A 117 21.69 7.11 4.52
CA GLN A 117 22.88 6.77 3.76
C GLN A 117 23.52 8.00 3.10
N HIS A 118 22.74 9.02 2.72
CA HIS A 118 23.27 10.30 2.29
C HIS A 118 24.05 10.97 3.42
N SER A 119 23.48 11.11 4.61
CA SER A 119 24.14 11.71 5.77
C SER A 119 25.44 10.96 6.12
N ARG A 120 25.39 9.62 6.10
CA ARG A 120 26.58 8.78 6.30
C ARG A 120 27.65 9.04 5.23
N GLY A 121 27.23 9.20 3.97
CA GLY A 121 28.13 9.49 2.86
C GLY A 121 28.83 10.87 3.00
N GLU A 122 28.08 11.89 3.42
CA GLU A 122 28.64 13.23 3.71
C GLU A 122 29.68 13.19 4.83
N GLU A 123 29.43 12.44 5.91
CA GLU A 123 30.35 12.35 7.05
C GLU A 123 31.60 11.49 6.75
N LYS A 124 31.45 10.37 6.02
CA LYS A 124 32.47 9.31 5.92
C LYS A 124 33.01 9.10 4.51
N GLY A 125 32.42 9.78 3.52
CA GLY A 125 32.70 9.59 2.10
C GLY A 125 31.61 8.72 1.43
N MET A 126 31.21 9.10 0.20
CA MET A 126 30.08 8.46 -0.52
C MET A 126 30.29 6.96 -0.80
N GLU A 127 31.52 6.49 -0.91
CA GLU A 127 31.82 5.07 -1.07
C GLU A 127 31.69 4.24 0.23
N LYS A 128 31.39 4.88 1.37
CA LYS A 128 31.20 4.23 2.68
C LYS A 128 29.72 4.01 3.04
N VAL A 129 28.79 4.27 2.13
CA VAL A 129 27.38 3.88 2.27
C VAL A 129 27.24 2.37 2.34
N SER A 130 26.08 1.91 2.82
CA SER A 130 25.80 0.47 2.93
C SER A 130 25.93 -0.24 1.56
N PRO A 131 26.52 -1.42 1.47
CA PRO A 131 26.50 -2.22 0.24
C PRO A 131 25.07 -2.65 -0.14
N TYR A 132 24.13 -2.56 0.78
CA TYR A 132 22.70 -2.83 0.56
C TYR A 132 21.89 -1.57 0.24
N PHE A 133 22.55 -0.39 0.13
CA PHE A 133 21.86 0.89 -0.07
C PHE A 133 20.91 0.84 -1.27
N VAL A 134 21.39 0.43 -2.43
CA VAL A 134 20.55 0.41 -3.65
C VAL A 134 19.35 -0.54 -3.50
N PRO A 135 19.52 -1.82 -3.11
CA PRO A 135 18.37 -2.69 -2.84
C PRO A 135 17.41 -2.17 -1.77
N MET A 136 17.90 -1.46 -0.76
CA MET A 136 17.02 -0.87 0.28
C MET A 136 16.26 0.36 -0.22
N ALA A 137 16.80 1.09 -1.20
CA ALA A 137 16.22 2.34 -1.68
C ALA A 137 15.12 2.14 -2.74
N ILE A 138 15.26 1.16 -3.64
CA ILE A 138 14.37 1.01 -4.81
C ILE A 138 13.00 0.43 -4.45
N ALA A 139 11.95 1.03 -5.03
CA ALA A 139 10.55 0.76 -4.66
C ALA A 139 10.09 -0.68 -4.93
N ASN A 140 10.65 -1.36 -5.95
CA ASN A 140 10.24 -2.72 -6.31
C ASN A 140 10.75 -3.81 -5.34
N MET A 141 11.56 -3.46 -4.35
CA MET A 141 12.11 -4.46 -3.42
C MET A 141 11.08 -5.05 -2.47
N ALA A 142 9.95 -4.39 -2.20
CA ALA A 142 8.84 -5.01 -1.48
C ALA A 142 8.33 -6.25 -2.24
N ALA A 143 8.00 -6.11 -3.53
CA ALA A 143 7.57 -7.22 -4.37
C ALA A 143 8.65 -8.31 -4.51
N ALA A 144 9.90 -7.91 -4.77
CA ALA A 144 11.02 -8.83 -4.95
C ALA A 144 11.31 -9.65 -3.69
N GLN A 145 11.31 -9.03 -2.51
CA GLN A 145 11.56 -9.74 -1.24
C GLN A 145 10.43 -10.69 -0.87
N ILE A 146 9.18 -10.36 -1.19
CA ILE A 146 8.05 -11.29 -1.05
C ILE A 146 8.28 -12.51 -1.97
N ALA A 147 8.60 -12.29 -3.24
CA ALA A 147 8.86 -13.37 -4.18
C ALA A 147 10.02 -14.28 -3.71
N ILE A 148 11.13 -13.69 -3.24
CA ILE A 148 12.28 -14.43 -2.70
C ILE A 148 11.89 -15.23 -1.44
N ARG A 149 11.19 -14.60 -0.51
CA ARG A 149 10.86 -15.20 0.80
C ARG A 149 9.95 -16.42 0.67
N PHE A 150 8.99 -16.37 -0.26
CA PHE A 150 8.00 -17.44 -0.46
C PHE A 150 8.27 -18.31 -1.68
N GLY A 151 9.38 -18.08 -2.41
CA GLY A 151 9.76 -18.88 -3.58
C GLY A 151 8.85 -18.67 -4.80
N LEU A 152 8.16 -17.52 -4.92
CA LEU A 152 7.19 -17.25 -5.96
C LEU A 152 7.89 -16.87 -7.27
N LYS A 153 7.56 -17.54 -8.37
CA LYS A 153 8.29 -17.46 -9.64
C LYS A 153 7.47 -16.93 -10.81
N GLY A 154 6.20 -16.60 -10.59
CA GLY A 154 5.39 -15.88 -11.56
C GLY A 154 5.87 -14.43 -11.76
N MET A 155 5.10 -13.62 -12.46
CA MET A 155 5.45 -12.21 -12.69
C MET A 155 5.72 -11.48 -11.36
N CYS A 156 6.81 -10.72 -11.29
CA CYS A 156 7.13 -9.87 -10.13
C CYS A 156 7.35 -8.43 -10.60
N THR A 157 6.53 -7.49 -10.12
CA THR A 157 6.62 -6.07 -10.52
C THR A 157 6.10 -5.13 -9.43
N CYS A 158 6.37 -3.84 -9.63
CA CYS A 158 5.96 -2.75 -8.74
C CYS A 158 5.46 -1.58 -9.60
N PRO A 159 4.16 -1.35 -9.73
CA PRO A 159 3.65 -0.10 -10.29
C PRO A 159 3.99 1.06 -9.34
N VAL A 160 4.51 2.15 -9.89
CA VAL A 160 4.82 3.37 -9.11
C VAL A 160 3.93 4.50 -9.63
N THR A 161 2.77 4.63 -9.02
CA THR A 161 1.72 5.58 -9.40
C THR A 161 1.23 6.38 -8.19
N ALA A 162 2.18 6.76 -7.32
CA ALA A 162 1.94 7.52 -6.09
C ALA A 162 0.82 6.85 -5.23
N CYS A 163 -0.17 7.62 -4.76
CA CYS A 163 -1.24 7.14 -3.89
C CYS A 163 -2.14 6.06 -4.54
N ALA A 164 -2.21 6.00 -5.88
CA ALA A 164 -2.97 5.00 -6.60
C ALA A 164 -2.26 3.64 -6.69
N GLY A 165 -0.98 3.55 -6.31
CA GLY A 165 -0.14 2.39 -6.55
C GLY A 165 -0.69 1.08 -6.01
N GLY A 166 -1.21 1.07 -4.78
CA GLY A 166 -1.83 -0.13 -4.21
C GLY A 166 -3.04 -0.61 -4.99
N THR A 167 -3.93 0.31 -5.40
CA THR A 167 -5.09 -0.01 -6.24
C THR A 167 -4.67 -0.46 -7.64
N ASN A 168 -3.64 0.17 -8.24
CA ASN A 168 -3.09 -0.30 -9.50
C ASN A 168 -2.52 -1.72 -9.40
N ALA A 169 -1.79 -2.03 -8.32
CA ALA A 169 -1.26 -3.37 -8.09
C ALA A 169 -2.38 -4.44 -8.03
N VAL A 170 -3.48 -4.14 -7.34
CA VAL A 170 -4.66 -5.02 -7.27
C VAL A 170 -5.33 -5.16 -8.64
N GLY A 171 -5.51 -4.04 -9.36
CA GLY A 171 -6.14 -4.04 -10.69
C GLY A 171 -5.32 -4.76 -11.75
N ASP A 172 -4.00 -4.58 -11.76
CA ASP A 172 -3.10 -5.28 -12.67
C ASP A 172 -3.08 -6.79 -12.36
N ALA A 173 -3.05 -7.17 -11.08
CA ALA A 173 -3.16 -8.55 -10.64
C ALA A 173 -4.51 -9.18 -11.07
N PHE A 174 -5.61 -8.46 -10.89
CA PHE A 174 -6.94 -8.86 -11.37
C PHE A 174 -6.93 -9.14 -12.87
N HIS A 175 -6.40 -8.23 -13.69
CA HIS A 175 -6.34 -8.42 -15.14
C HIS A 175 -5.48 -9.62 -15.52
N ARG A 176 -4.35 -9.84 -14.84
CA ARG A 176 -3.49 -10.98 -15.13
C ARG A 176 -4.19 -12.32 -14.90
N ILE A 177 -4.92 -12.46 -13.79
CA ILE A 177 -5.70 -13.69 -13.51
C ILE A 177 -6.87 -13.82 -14.49
N ARG A 178 -7.64 -12.74 -14.66
CA ARG A 178 -8.80 -12.72 -15.55
C ARG A 178 -8.46 -13.11 -16.98
N ASP A 179 -7.33 -12.63 -17.47
CA ASP A 179 -6.90 -12.84 -18.86
C ASP A 179 -6.06 -14.13 -19.01
N GLY A 180 -5.85 -14.88 -17.92
CA GLY A 180 -5.33 -16.24 -17.93
C GLY A 180 -3.81 -16.38 -17.91
N TYR A 181 -3.07 -15.37 -17.44
CA TYR A 181 -1.61 -15.44 -17.30
C TYR A 181 -1.20 -16.26 -16.08
N GLU A 182 -1.53 -15.79 -14.86
CA GLU A 182 -1.32 -16.52 -13.62
C GLU A 182 -2.67 -16.87 -12.97
N PRO A 183 -2.83 -18.03 -12.31
CA PRO A 183 -4.02 -18.34 -11.53
C PRO A 183 -4.06 -17.66 -10.16
N VAL A 184 -2.92 -17.23 -9.63
CA VAL A 184 -2.78 -16.63 -8.28
C VAL A 184 -1.85 -15.43 -8.32
N MET A 185 -2.23 -14.36 -7.63
CA MET A 185 -1.42 -13.15 -7.49
C MET A 185 -1.41 -12.66 -6.04
N VAL A 186 -0.23 -12.43 -5.49
CA VAL A 186 -0.02 -11.66 -4.25
C VAL A 186 0.11 -10.19 -4.64
N CYS A 187 -0.80 -9.33 -4.18
CA CYS A 187 -0.82 -7.94 -4.61
C CYS A 187 -1.20 -6.96 -3.50
N GLY A 188 -0.79 -5.71 -3.65
CA GLY A 188 -1.08 -4.66 -2.67
C GLY A 188 -0.10 -3.51 -2.70
N GLY A 189 0.15 -2.91 -1.54
CA GLY A 189 1.07 -1.80 -1.40
C GLY A 189 1.70 -1.70 -0.01
N ALA A 190 2.85 -1.02 0.05
CA ALA A 190 3.56 -0.72 1.28
C ALA A 190 4.27 0.62 1.19
N GLU A 191 4.24 1.39 2.28
CA GLU A 191 4.96 2.66 2.37
C GLU A 191 5.50 2.89 3.78
N SER A 192 6.66 3.54 3.88
CA SER A 192 7.22 3.99 5.16
C SER A 192 8.11 5.20 4.94
N CYS A 193 7.50 6.37 4.84
CA CYS A 193 8.16 7.63 4.54
C CYS A 193 8.04 8.67 5.66
N ILE A 194 7.82 8.22 6.92
CA ILE A 194 7.83 9.11 8.09
C ILE A 194 9.29 9.44 8.43
N SER A 195 9.79 10.49 7.81
CA SER A 195 11.17 10.94 7.89
C SER A 195 11.24 12.46 7.73
N PRO A 196 12.36 13.12 8.07
CA PRO A 196 12.53 14.56 7.86
C PRO A 196 12.20 15.03 6.44
N LEU A 197 12.72 14.38 5.39
CA LEU A 197 12.41 14.75 4.00
C LEU A 197 10.95 14.42 3.63
N GLY A 198 10.42 13.28 4.08
CA GLY A 198 9.04 12.90 3.82
C GLY A 198 8.07 13.92 4.42
N ILE A 199 8.14 14.18 5.71
CA ILE A 199 7.32 15.18 6.39
C ILE A 199 7.58 16.58 5.85
N GLY A 200 8.85 16.96 5.66
CA GLY A 200 9.24 18.27 5.14
C GLY A 200 8.71 18.52 3.72
N GLY A 201 8.83 17.53 2.83
CA GLY A 201 8.37 17.62 1.44
C GLY A 201 6.86 17.86 1.35
N PHE A 202 6.06 17.03 2.02
CA PHE A 202 4.59 17.19 2.03
C PHE A 202 4.13 18.43 2.81
N THR A 203 4.86 18.84 3.84
CA THR A 203 4.61 20.13 4.54
C THR A 203 4.84 21.31 3.61
N SER A 204 5.90 21.30 2.82
CA SER A 204 6.21 22.35 1.83
C SER A 204 5.13 22.46 0.76
N MET A 205 4.50 21.34 0.40
CA MET A 205 3.34 21.29 -0.50
C MET A 205 2.03 21.76 0.15
N LYS A 206 2.03 22.05 1.47
CA LYS A 206 0.85 22.37 2.26
C LYS A 206 -0.23 21.28 2.22
N ALA A 207 0.20 20.03 2.12
CA ALA A 207 -0.68 18.88 2.01
C ALA A 207 -0.97 18.19 3.36
N LEU A 208 -0.10 18.40 4.36
CA LEU A 208 -0.25 17.80 5.69
C LEU A 208 -1.07 18.67 6.65
N SER A 209 -1.84 18.00 7.51
CA SER A 209 -2.52 18.61 8.64
C SER A 209 -1.51 19.14 9.67
N THR A 210 -1.76 20.37 10.17
CA THR A 210 -0.98 20.99 11.25
C THR A 210 -1.72 20.90 12.60
N ALA A 211 -2.76 20.08 12.71
CA ALA A 211 -3.49 19.88 13.95
C ALA A 211 -2.56 19.31 15.03
N ALA A 212 -2.82 19.72 16.28
CA ALA A 212 -2.07 19.22 17.43
C ALA A 212 -2.79 18.03 18.12
N ASP A 213 -4.10 17.93 17.92
CA ASP A 213 -4.93 16.85 18.45
C ASP A 213 -4.99 15.68 17.45
N PRO A 214 -4.51 14.48 17.83
CA PRO A 214 -4.58 13.31 16.98
C PRO A 214 -5.99 12.96 16.49
N ASP A 215 -7.00 13.13 17.32
CA ASP A 215 -8.40 12.80 17.01
C ASP A 215 -9.05 13.83 16.06
N ALA A 216 -8.43 14.99 15.88
CA ALA A 216 -8.88 16.05 14.98
C ALA A 216 -7.89 16.30 13.81
N ALA A 217 -6.90 15.44 13.63
CA ALA A 217 -5.83 15.66 12.64
C ALA A 217 -6.20 15.20 11.23
N SER A 218 -6.96 14.11 11.09
CA SER A 218 -7.43 13.57 9.81
C SER A 218 -8.95 13.63 9.77
N LEU A 219 -9.49 14.56 8.99
CA LEU A 219 -10.93 14.89 8.94
C LEU A 219 -11.45 14.89 7.49
N PRO A 220 -11.43 13.76 6.76
CA PRO A 220 -11.94 13.69 5.40
C PRO A 220 -13.38 14.19 5.31
N PHE A 221 -13.69 15.03 4.32
CA PHE A 221 -15.01 15.63 4.04
C PHE A 221 -15.57 16.58 5.12
N ASP A 222 -14.87 16.78 6.24
CA ASP A 222 -15.28 17.75 7.28
C ASP A 222 -14.94 19.20 6.87
N ALA A 223 -15.74 20.15 7.30
CA ALA A 223 -15.49 21.58 7.03
C ALA A 223 -14.19 22.09 7.67
N ARG A 224 -13.72 21.46 8.76
CA ARG A 224 -12.49 21.79 9.49
C ARG A 224 -11.24 21.12 8.92
N ARG A 225 -11.38 20.29 7.87
CA ARG A 225 -10.23 19.56 7.29
C ARG A 225 -9.10 20.49 6.88
N GLY A 226 -7.86 20.07 7.08
CA GLY A 226 -6.69 20.91 6.82
C GLY A 226 -5.51 20.15 6.19
N GLY A 227 -5.74 19.01 5.58
CA GLY A 227 -4.72 18.14 5.00
C GLY A 227 -4.76 16.72 5.57
N PHE A 228 -3.91 15.85 5.08
CA PHE A 228 -3.80 14.48 5.59
C PHE A 228 -2.72 14.35 6.68
N VAL A 229 -2.74 13.25 7.42
CA VAL A 229 -1.67 12.82 8.31
C VAL A 229 -0.90 11.69 7.63
N MET A 230 0.43 11.85 7.51
CA MET A 230 1.26 10.81 6.91
C MET A 230 1.21 9.54 7.75
N GLY A 231 1.02 8.40 7.09
CA GLY A 231 1.05 7.08 7.72
C GLY A 231 2.09 6.17 7.08
N GLU A 232 2.43 5.11 7.77
CA GLU A 232 3.17 3.98 7.24
C GLU A 232 2.36 2.68 7.39
N GLY A 233 2.68 1.69 6.60
CA GLY A 233 2.02 0.39 6.68
C GLY A 233 2.08 -0.39 5.38
N SER A 234 1.38 -1.52 5.38
CA SER A 234 1.19 -2.36 4.21
C SER A 234 -0.18 -3.05 4.27
N GLY A 235 -0.78 -3.21 3.10
CA GLY A 235 -1.94 -4.06 2.86
C GLY A 235 -1.67 -4.97 1.67
N VAL A 236 -1.87 -6.27 1.85
CA VAL A 236 -1.64 -7.29 0.84
C VAL A 236 -2.85 -8.21 0.74
N LEU A 237 -3.22 -8.55 -0.49
CA LEU A 237 -4.26 -9.49 -0.84
C LEU A 237 -3.67 -10.66 -1.59
N VAL A 238 -4.27 -11.85 -1.45
CA VAL A 238 -4.13 -12.95 -2.40
C VAL A 238 -5.36 -12.96 -3.29
N LEU A 239 -5.16 -12.70 -4.58
CA LEU A 239 -6.17 -12.86 -5.61
C LEU A 239 -6.00 -14.20 -6.29
N GLU A 240 -7.12 -14.85 -6.64
CA GLU A 240 -7.11 -16.20 -7.17
C GLU A 240 -8.22 -16.40 -8.20
N GLU A 241 -7.97 -17.23 -9.19
CA GLU A 241 -8.99 -17.68 -10.14
C GLU A 241 -10.06 -18.49 -9.39
N LEU A 242 -11.33 -18.22 -9.67
CA LEU A 242 -12.46 -18.76 -8.91
C LEU A 242 -12.48 -20.29 -8.86
N GLU A 243 -12.30 -20.96 -10.01
CA GLU A 243 -12.38 -22.43 -10.05
C GLU A 243 -11.15 -23.07 -9.41
N HIS A 244 -9.99 -22.41 -9.49
CA HIS A 244 -8.79 -22.78 -8.75
C HIS A 244 -9.04 -22.72 -7.23
N ALA A 245 -9.58 -21.60 -6.74
CA ALA A 245 -9.93 -21.41 -5.32
C ALA A 245 -10.92 -22.48 -4.82
N LYS A 246 -11.96 -22.76 -5.61
CA LYS A 246 -12.95 -23.81 -5.29
C LYS A 246 -12.34 -25.21 -5.25
N ALA A 247 -11.49 -25.54 -6.20
CA ALA A 247 -10.88 -26.86 -6.30
C ALA A 247 -10.05 -27.25 -5.08
N ARG A 248 -9.42 -26.25 -4.43
CA ARG A 248 -8.65 -26.46 -3.18
C ARG A 248 -9.46 -26.13 -1.90
N GLY A 249 -10.74 -25.76 -2.02
CA GLY A 249 -11.61 -25.44 -0.89
C GLY A 249 -11.23 -24.15 -0.16
N ALA A 250 -10.67 -23.16 -0.86
CA ALA A 250 -10.28 -21.89 -0.26
C ALA A 250 -11.46 -21.11 0.32
N HIS A 251 -11.22 -20.38 1.40
CA HIS A 251 -12.17 -19.35 1.83
C HIS A 251 -12.18 -18.20 0.83
N ILE A 252 -13.36 -17.75 0.43
CA ILE A 252 -13.53 -16.65 -0.51
C ILE A 252 -14.18 -15.48 0.24
N TYR A 253 -13.46 -14.37 0.36
CA TYR A 253 -13.93 -13.13 1.00
C TYR A 253 -14.86 -12.32 0.09
N ALA A 254 -14.44 -12.15 -1.15
CA ALA A 254 -15.17 -11.35 -2.15
C ALA A 254 -14.70 -11.70 -3.57
N GLU A 255 -15.43 -11.21 -4.56
CA GLU A 255 -15.03 -11.23 -5.96
C GLU A 255 -14.60 -9.84 -6.42
N VAL A 256 -13.51 -9.76 -7.16
CA VAL A 256 -13.10 -8.54 -7.87
C VAL A 256 -13.73 -8.61 -9.27
N VAL A 257 -14.65 -7.71 -9.55
CA VAL A 257 -15.45 -7.76 -10.78
C VAL A 257 -15.03 -6.78 -11.86
N GLY A 258 -14.31 -5.72 -11.50
CA GLY A 258 -13.86 -4.72 -12.49
C GLY A 258 -12.79 -3.79 -11.96
N TYR A 259 -12.03 -3.23 -12.90
CA TYR A 259 -10.97 -2.28 -12.62
C TYR A 259 -10.93 -1.20 -13.69
N GLY A 260 -10.66 0.04 -13.29
CA GLY A 260 -10.49 1.17 -14.19
C GLY A 260 -9.30 2.03 -13.76
N ALA A 261 -8.53 2.49 -14.73
CA ALA A 261 -7.45 3.45 -14.54
C ALA A 261 -7.44 4.45 -15.69
N ASN A 262 -7.11 5.69 -15.38
CA ASN A 262 -6.92 6.76 -16.35
C ASN A 262 -5.89 7.77 -15.86
N CYS A 263 -5.72 8.86 -16.59
CA CYS A 263 -4.87 9.96 -16.21
C CYS A 263 -5.62 11.27 -16.44
N ASP A 264 -5.58 12.18 -15.47
CA ASP A 264 -6.16 13.53 -15.60
C ASP A 264 -5.50 14.36 -16.71
N ALA A 265 -4.20 14.14 -16.95
CA ALA A 265 -3.37 14.91 -17.89
C ALA A 265 -3.53 16.44 -17.72
N TYR A 266 -3.70 16.87 -16.46
CA TYR A 266 -4.02 18.25 -16.10
C TYR A 266 -2.92 18.94 -15.32
N HIS A 267 -2.57 18.41 -14.13
CA HIS A 267 -1.58 18.99 -13.24
C HIS A 267 -0.86 17.87 -12.47
N PHE A 268 0.36 18.11 -12.00
CA PHE A 268 1.16 17.07 -11.32
C PHE A 268 0.66 16.72 -9.90
N THR A 269 -0.14 17.60 -9.24
CA THR A 269 -0.71 17.32 -7.91
C THR A 269 -2.20 17.65 -7.76
N ALA A 270 -2.73 18.62 -8.54
CA ALA A 270 -4.12 19.05 -8.42
C ALA A 270 -5.03 18.18 -9.30
N PRO A 271 -6.20 17.74 -8.79
CA PRO A 271 -7.19 17.04 -9.59
C PRO A 271 -7.74 17.95 -10.71
N ALA A 272 -8.16 17.34 -11.81
CA ALA A 272 -8.83 18.06 -12.89
C ALA A 272 -10.15 18.70 -12.40
N PRO A 273 -10.49 19.91 -12.90
CA PRO A 273 -11.72 20.61 -12.49
C PRO A 273 -12.97 19.73 -12.63
N GLY A 274 -13.85 19.81 -11.63
CA GLY A 274 -15.11 19.05 -11.61
C GLY A 274 -14.94 17.55 -11.45
N GLY A 275 -13.75 17.06 -11.02
CA GLY A 275 -13.50 15.65 -10.79
C GLY A 275 -13.50 14.79 -12.06
N ALA A 276 -13.22 15.39 -13.23
CA ALA A 276 -13.35 14.74 -14.53
C ALA A 276 -12.58 13.40 -14.62
N GLY A 277 -11.36 13.33 -14.05
CA GLY A 277 -10.57 12.11 -14.01
C GLY A 277 -11.19 11.05 -13.12
N ALA A 278 -11.59 11.39 -11.91
CA ALA A 278 -12.26 10.46 -10.98
C ALA A 278 -13.55 9.89 -11.57
N ILE A 279 -14.40 10.74 -12.16
CA ILE A 279 -15.62 10.32 -12.89
C ILE A 279 -15.27 9.36 -14.03
N GLY A 280 -14.23 9.67 -14.80
CA GLY A 280 -13.75 8.81 -15.89
C GLY A 280 -13.32 7.45 -15.40
N CYS A 281 -12.53 7.40 -14.32
CA CYS A 281 -12.06 6.18 -13.69
C CYS A 281 -13.22 5.31 -13.18
N MET A 282 -14.19 5.89 -12.46
CA MET A 282 -15.40 5.18 -12.00
C MET A 282 -16.19 4.59 -13.17
N LYS A 283 -16.40 5.36 -14.25
CA LYS A 283 -17.09 4.86 -15.47
C LYS A 283 -16.33 3.70 -16.13
N LEU A 284 -15.00 3.74 -16.16
CA LEU A 284 -14.18 2.64 -16.69
C LEU A 284 -14.33 1.38 -15.82
N THR A 285 -14.30 1.52 -14.49
CA THR A 285 -14.48 0.43 -13.53
C THR A 285 -15.84 -0.24 -13.70
N LEU A 286 -16.92 0.56 -13.74
CA LEU A 286 -18.28 0.06 -13.96
C LEU A 286 -18.42 -0.67 -15.30
N LYS A 287 -17.83 -0.09 -16.36
CA LYS A 287 -17.84 -0.71 -17.69
C LYS A 287 -17.07 -2.04 -17.71
N ASP A 288 -15.92 -2.12 -17.07
CA ASP A 288 -15.09 -3.34 -17.01
C ASP A 288 -15.83 -4.44 -16.22
N GLY A 289 -16.48 -4.07 -15.12
CA GLY A 289 -17.27 -4.97 -14.28
C GLY A 289 -18.66 -5.32 -14.84
N GLY A 290 -19.13 -4.59 -15.85
CA GLY A 290 -20.48 -4.80 -16.40
C GLY A 290 -21.60 -4.49 -15.40
N ILE A 291 -21.36 -3.57 -14.45
CA ILE A 291 -22.30 -3.21 -13.38
C ILE A 291 -22.82 -1.77 -13.56
N ALA A 292 -24.04 -1.54 -13.10
CA ALA A 292 -24.69 -0.22 -13.13
C ALA A 292 -24.34 0.59 -11.86
N PRO A 293 -24.31 1.93 -11.94
CA PRO A 293 -24.03 2.77 -10.77
C PRO A 293 -24.94 2.49 -9.57
N GLU A 294 -26.19 2.14 -9.82
CA GLU A 294 -27.22 1.88 -8.80
C GLU A 294 -26.94 0.60 -7.99
N GLN A 295 -25.99 -0.22 -8.42
CA GLN A 295 -25.57 -1.43 -7.73
C GLN A 295 -24.39 -1.18 -6.76
N ILE A 296 -23.91 0.07 -6.65
CA ILE A 296 -22.83 0.46 -5.75
C ILE A 296 -23.43 0.91 -4.41
N ASP A 297 -23.14 0.16 -3.37
CA ASP A 297 -23.59 0.46 -2.01
C ASP A 297 -22.61 1.33 -1.23
N HIS A 298 -21.30 1.26 -1.56
CA HIS A 298 -20.25 1.94 -0.81
C HIS A 298 -19.10 2.37 -1.73
N ILE A 299 -18.54 3.56 -1.44
CA ILE A 299 -17.30 4.07 -2.06
C ILE A 299 -16.29 4.34 -0.95
N ASN A 300 -15.15 3.66 -1.01
CA ASN A 300 -13.99 4.02 -0.22
C ASN A 300 -13.21 5.09 -0.98
N ALA A 301 -13.40 6.35 -0.61
CA ALA A 301 -12.81 7.50 -1.27
C ALA A 301 -11.31 7.61 -0.98
N HIS A 302 -10.59 8.39 -1.75
CA HIS A 302 -9.24 8.80 -1.40
C HIS A 302 -9.23 9.60 -0.10
N GLY A 303 -10.16 10.56 0.04
CA GLY A 303 -10.48 11.19 1.32
C GLY A 303 -9.28 11.80 2.03
N THR A 304 -8.46 12.57 1.32
CA THR A 304 -7.20 13.10 1.87
C THR A 304 -7.40 14.15 2.97
N GLY A 305 -8.59 14.68 3.13
CA GLY A 305 -8.82 15.83 4.01
C GLY A 305 -8.26 17.14 3.45
N THR A 306 -7.84 17.18 2.20
CA THR A 306 -7.50 18.43 1.51
C THR A 306 -8.76 19.07 0.90
N HIS A 307 -8.80 20.41 0.88
CA HIS A 307 -9.98 21.11 0.36
C HIS A 307 -10.33 20.72 -1.07
N MET A 308 -9.31 20.64 -1.94
CA MET A 308 -9.52 20.38 -3.38
C MET A 308 -9.95 18.94 -3.65
N ASN A 309 -9.28 17.95 -3.06
CA ASN A 309 -9.56 16.53 -3.31
C ASN A 309 -10.98 16.17 -2.83
N ASP A 310 -11.28 16.46 -1.57
CA ASP A 310 -12.57 16.07 -0.97
C ASP A 310 -13.76 16.78 -1.63
N SER A 311 -13.53 17.96 -2.24
CA SER A 311 -14.57 18.66 -3.02
C SER A 311 -14.76 18.07 -4.41
N CYS A 312 -13.74 17.37 -4.96
CA CYS A 312 -13.82 16.69 -6.25
C CYS A 312 -14.48 15.32 -6.13
N GLU A 313 -14.21 14.60 -5.03
CA GLU A 313 -14.81 13.29 -4.73
C GLU A 313 -16.28 13.42 -4.32
#